data_ff0b79ebf6e2025f1e732cd8e8d1f5e1
#
_entry.id   ff0b79ebf6e2025f1e732cd8e8d1f5e1
#
_cell.length_a   1.000
_cell.length_b   1.000
_cell.length_c   1.000
_cell.angle_alpha   90.00
_cell.angle_beta   90.00
_cell.angle_gamma   90.00
#
_symmetry.space_group_name_H-M   'P 1'
#
loop_
_entity.id
_entity.type
_entity.pdbx_description
1 polymer ?
#
loop_
_entity_poly.entity_id
_entity_poly.type
_entity_poly.pdbx_seq_one_letter_code
_entity_poly.pdbx_strand_id
1 'polypeptide(L)'
;ITGGLSMIDSDIRADKDLMKSWLERTPDAPSVSGFQPGPGINKLNLQFDIEALKAALEDILLTQEFFGDLDSGFGAIPLTRMPDRSDVSANDLSGRYWLRPDNDLQEVAREDFVDEAAFTELVPECKDTYFELVHKALIARFPIGRMRILSKGIYNCNSWHRDPEPRLHIPITTNPGSLFVVNHHVTHLPADGSV
;
A
#
# COMPACT_ATOMS: atom_id res chain seq x y z
N ILE A 1 -42.82 10.44 -29.25
CA ILE A 1 -41.95 10.16 -28.05
C ILE A 1 -40.59 9.67 -28.56
N THR A 2 -39.84 10.47 -29.33
CA THR A 2 -38.54 10.10 -29.86
C THR A 2 -37.45 11.17 -29.61
N GLY A 3 -37.77 12.21 -28.83
CA GLY A 3 -36.85 13.32 -28.56
C GLY A 3 -35.96 13.18 -27.31
N GLY A 4 -36.29 12.24 -26.38
CA GLY A 4 -35.58 12.15 -25.10
C GLY A 4 -34.27 11.35 -25.14
N LEU A 5 -34.12 10.42 -26.04
CA LEU A 5 -32.92 9.57 -26.14
C LEU A 5 -31.74 10.30 -26.82
N SER A 6 -32.03 11.26 -27.72
CA SER A 6 -30.97 11.96 -28.44
C SER A 6 -30.23 13.03 -27.57
N MET A 7 -30.92 13.60 -26.59
CA MET A 7 -30.28 14.57 -25.65
C MET A 7 -29.36 13.87 -24.64
N ILE A 8 -29.76 12.73 -24.11
CA ILE A 8 -28.95 11.94 -23.15
C ILE A 8 -27.66 11.46 -23.84
N ASP A 9 -27.76 11.00 -25.10
CA ASP A 9 -26.56 10.54 -25.83
C ASP A 9 -25.60 11.69 -26.18
N SER A 10 -26.10 12.91 -26.42
CA SER A 10 -25.26 14.07 -26.69
C SER A 10 -24.53 14.55 -25.44
N ASP A 11 -25.18 14.51 -24.27
CA ASP A 11 -24.61 14.91 -22.99
C ASP A 11 -23.53 13.92 -22.53
N ILE A 12 -23.78 12.61 -22.67
CA ILE A 12 -22.77 11.57 -22.37
C ILE A 12 -21.55 11.70 -23.30
N ARG A 13 -21.76 12.06 -24.56
CA ARG A 13 -20.66 12.25 -25.51
C ARG A 13 -19.85 13.50 -25.17
N ALA A 14 -20.51 14.59 -24.79
CA ALA A 14 -19.86 15.84 -24.36
C ALA A 14 -19.01 15.61 -23.09
N ASP A 15 -19.49 14.85 -22.11
CA ASP A 15 -18.76 14.50 -20.92
C ASP A 15 -17.52 13.64 -21.21
N LYS A 16 -17.64 12.67 -22.13
CA LYS A 16 -16.51 11.85 -22.56
C LYS A 16 -15.45 12.67 -23.29
N ASP A 17 -15.86 13.59 -24.14
CA ASP A 17 -14.95 14.49 -24.87
C ASP A 17 -14.25 15.47 -23.90
N LEU A 18 -14.98 15.95 -22.89
CA LEU A 18 -14.42 16.78 -21.82
C LEU A 18 -13.37 16.01 -20.99
N MET A 19 -13.70 14.81 -20.55
CA MET A 19 -12.75 13.93 -19.84
C MET A 19 -11.52 13.62 -20.68
N LYS A 20 -11.70 13.32 -21.96
CA LYS A 20 -10.59 13.08 -22.89
C LYS A 20 -9.70 14.33 -23.02
N SER A 21 -10.29 15.52 -23.13
CA SER A 21 -9.55 16.77 -23.20
C SER A 21 -8.74 17.07 -21.91
N TRP A 22 -9.24 16.65 -20.76
CA TRP A 22 -8.52 16.77 -19.50
C TRP A 22 -7.33 15.80 -19.42
N LEU A 23 -7.52 14.56 -19.87
CA LEU A 23 -6.44 13.56 -19.93
C LEU A 23 -5.34 13.98 -20.93
N GLU A 24 -5.72 14.59 -22.05
CA GLU A 24 -4.77 15.10 -23.06
C GLU A 24 -4.05 16.39 -22.60
N ARG A 25 -4.65 17.18 -21.73
CA ARG A 25 -4.07 18.40 -21.15
C ARG A 25 -3.30 18.16 -19.87
N THR A 26 -3.47 17.01 -19.26
CA THR A 26 -2.58 16.64 -18.15
C THR A 26 -1.19 16.61 -18.78
N PRO A 27 -0.30 17.58 -18.43
CA PRO A 27 1.06 17.56 -18.95
C PRO A 27 1.55 16.16 -18.64
N ASP A 28 2.32 15.57 -19.57
CA ASP A 28 3.02 14.31 -19.31
C ASP A 28 3.50 14.39 -17.88
N ALA A 29 2.66 13.90 -16.97
CA ALA A 29 3.06 13.81 -15.58
C ALA A 29 4.39 13.12 -15.67
N PRO A 30 5.49 13.72 -15.15
CA PRO A 30 6.82 13.18 -15.28
C PRO A 30 6.62 11.71 -15.05
N SER A 31 6.84 10.95 -16.10
CA SER A 31 6.27 9.62 -16.25
C SER A 31 6.48 8.95 -14.93
N VAL A 32 5.53 8.18 -14.47
CA VAL A 32 5.58 7.36 -13.26
C VAL A 32 6.96 6.71 -13.07
N SER A 33 7.76 6.59 -14.15
CA SER A 33 9.18 6.28 -14.18
C SER A 33 10.13 7.36 -13.65
N GLY A 34 9.70 8.61 -13.54
CA GLY A 34 10.45 9.72 -12.95
C GLY A 34 10.05 9.99 -11.51
N PHE A 35 9.88 8.93 -10.69
CA PHE A 35 9.54 9.06 -9.28
C PHE A 35 10.40 10.12 -8.59
N GLN A 36 9.77 11.22 -8.20
CA GLN A 36 10.33 12.22 -7.30
C GLN A 36 9.59 12.10 -5.98
N PRO A 37 10.26 11.72 -4.87
CA PRO A 37 9.60 11.69 -3.58
C PRO A 37 9.03 13.08 -3.26
N GLY A 38 7.73 13.13 -2.98
CA GLY A 38 7.09 14.33 -2.45
C GLY A 38 7.51 14.62 -1.01
N PRO A 39 7.12 15.77 -0.45
CA PRO A 39 7.33 16.05 0.96
C PRO A 39 6.74 14.94 1.86
N GLY A 40 7.56 14.45 2.78
CA GLY A 40 7.19 13.35 3.67
C GLY A 40 7.42 11.95 3.11
N ILE A 41 7.86 11.82 1.85
CA ILE A 41 8.30 10.56 1.25
C ILE A 41 9.76 10.71 0.83
N ASN A 42 10.59 9.74 1.19
CA ASN A 42 12.01 9.71 0.81
C ASN A 42 12.36 8.34 0.27
N LYS A 43 13.06 8.30 -0.85
CA LYS A 43 13.65 7.08 -1.37
C LYS A 43 14.96 6.81 -0.63
N LEU A 44 15.10 5.62 -0.06
CA LEU A 44 16.30 5.22 0.66
C LEU A 44 17.40 4.77 -0.30
N ASN A 45 18.64 4.86 0.12
CA ASN A 45 19.77 4.24 -0.58
C ASN A 45 19.85 2.76 -0.23
N LEU A 46 18.81 2.02 -0.61
CA LEU A 46 18.62 0.60 -0.37
C LEU A 46 17.83 0.02 -1.55
N GLN A 47 18.36 -1.04 -2.13
CA GLN A 47 17.78 -1.68 -3.30
C GLN A 47 17.74 -3.19 -3.09
N PHE A 48 16.60 -3.80 -3.33
CA PHE A 48 16.40 -5.24 -3.30
C PHE A 48 16.22 -5.79 -4.72
N ASP A 49 16.45 -7.09 -4.88
CA ASP A 49 16.17 -7.79 -6.13
C ASP A 49 14.65 -7.99 -6.26
N ILE A 50 14.05 -7.32 -7.23
CA ILE A 50 12.60 -7.38 -7.44
C ILE A 50 12.12 -8.75 -7.89
N GLU A 51 12.92 -9.48 -8.69
CA GLU A 51 12.54 -10.81 -9.14
C GLU A 51 12.64 -11.83 -7.99
N ALA A 52 13.62 -11.67 -7.10
CA ALA A 52 13.70 -12.47 -5.88
C ALA A 52 12.54 -12.18 -4.92
N LEU A 53 12.09 -10.91 -4.82
CA LEU A 53 10.90 -10.54 -4.04
C LEU A 53 9.62 -11.17 -4.61
N LYS A 54 9.46 -11.18 -5.93
CA LYS A 54 8.31 -11.82 -6.60
C LYS A 54 8.31 -13.32 -6.38
N ALA A 55 9.46 -13.97 -6.57
CA ALA A 55 9.59 -15.41 -6.32
C ALA A 55 9.26 -15.76 -4.86
N ALA A 56 9.78 -14.99 -3.89
CA ALA A 56 9.47 -15.20 -2.48
C ALA A 56 7.98 -14.96 -2.15
N LEU A 57 7.32 -14.03 -2.87
CA LEU A 57 5.87 -13.84 -2.74
C LEU A 57 5.10 -15.05 -3.28
N GLU A 58 5.48 -15.57 -4.44
CA GLU A 58 4.86 -16.76 -5.01
C GLU A 58 5.02 -17.96 -4.07
N ASP A 59 6.21 -18.17 -3.52
CA ASP A 59 6.50 -19.27 -2.59
C ASP A 59 5.66 -19.18 -1.31
N ILE A 60 5.56 -17.99 -0.70
CA ILE A 60 4.76 -17.83 0.53
C ILE A 60 3.27 -18.04 0.28
N LEU A 61 2.77 -17.66 -0.88
CA LEU A 61 1.38 -17.85 -1.27
C LEU A 61 1.00 -19.33 -1.50
N LEU A 62 1.96 -20.24 -1.60
CA LEU A 62 1.71 -21.68 -1.62
C LEU A 62 1.30 -22.24 -0.25
N THR A 63 1.64 -21.54 0.84
CA THR A 63 1.44 -22.01 2.21
C THR A 63 0.66 -21.06 3.09
N GLN A 64 0.53 -19.80 2.68
CA GLN A 64 -0.14 -18.74 3.43
C GLN A 64 -1.23 -18.11 2.57
N GLU A 65 -2.33 -17.76 3.22
CA GLU A 65 -3.40 -16.97 2.62
C GLU A 65 -3.40 -15.55 3.18
N PHE A 66 -3.90 -14.60 2.39
CA PHE A 66 -4.12 -13.26 2.89
C PHE A 66 -5.23 -13.27 3.93
N PHE A 67 -4.93 -12.76 5.12
CA PHE A 67 -5.95 -12.38 6.08
C PHE A 67 -6.61 -11.07 5.63
N GLY A 68 -7.89 -10.96 5.91
CA GLY A 68 -8.69 -9.78 5.56
C GLY A 68 -9.79 -10.11 4.58
N ASP A 69 -10.55 -9.10 4.26
CA ASP A 69 -11.63 -9.19 3.28
C ASP A 69 -11.09 -8.84 1.88
N LEU A 70 -10.69 -9.86 1.14
CA LEU A 70 -10.21 -9.66 -0.25
C LEU A 70 -11.31 -9.12 -1.16
N ASP A 71 -12.58 -9.33 -0.82
CA ASP A 71 -13.72 -8.76 -1.57
C ASP A 71 -13.78 -7.24 -1.37
N SER A 72 -13.38 -6.74 -0.20
CA SER A 72 -13.16 -5.31 0.03
C SER A 72 -11.87 -4.80 -0.60
N GLY A 73 -11.05 -5.68 -1.16
CA GLY A 73 -9.81 -5.34 -1.83
C GLY A 73 -8.62 -5.07 -0.91
N PHE A 74 -8.66 -5.54 0.35
CA PHE A 74 -7.54 -5.44 1.28
C PHE A 74 -7.22 -6.78 1.93
N GLY A 75 -5.97 -7.20 1.85
CA GLY A 75 -5.48 -8.38 2.54
C GLY A 75 -4.05 -8.17 3.05
N ALA A 76 -3.67 -8.96 4.05
CA ALA A 76 -2.33 -8.90 4.63
C ALA A 76 -1.81 -10.30 4.98
N ILE A 77 -0.51 -10.51 4.81
CA ILE A 77 0.25 -11.65 5.31
C ILE A 77 1.30 -11.11 6.27
N PRO A 78 1.32 -11.53 7.56
CA PRO A 78 2.34 -11.12 8.51
C PRO A 78 3.68 -11.75 8.16
N LEU A 79 4.75 -10.98 8.24
CA LEU A 79 6.13 -11.45 8.11
C LEU A 79 6.84 -11.46 9.47
N THR A 80 6.35 -10.66 10.42
CA THR A 80 6.84 -10.64 11.81
C THR A 80 5.70 -10.89 12.79
N ARG A 81 6.06 -11.37 13.97
CA ARG A 81 5.17 -11.66 15.10
C ARG A 81 5.75 -11.14 16.41
N MET A 82 4.92 -11.07 17.42
CA MET A 82 5.37 -10.85 18.79
C MET A 82 6.11 -12.11 19.30
N PRO A 83 7.17 -11.94 20.10
CA PRO A 83 7.76 -13.06 20.85
C PRO A 83 6.69 -13.75 21.70
N ASP A 84 6.88 -15.02 21.93
CA ASP A 84 5.99 -15.86 22.77
C ASP A 84 4.56 -16.06 22.24
N ARG A 85 4.25 -15.55 21.03
CA ARG A 85 2.99 -15.85 20.35
C ARG A 85 3.22 -16.82 19.21
N SER A 86 2.52 -17.94 19.28
CA SER A 86 2.57 -18.98 18.22
C SER A 86 1.58 -18.71 17.08
N ASP A 87 0.59 -17.87 17.33
CA ASP A 87 -0.47 -17.55 16.39
C ASP A 87 -0.43 -16.09 15.96
N VAL A 88 -0.84 -15.83 14.75
CA VAL A 88 -1.11 -14.50 14.21
C VAL A 88 -2.62 -14.36 14.07
N SER A 89 -3.17 -13.30 14.60
CA SER A 89 -4.60 -13.01 14.51
C SER A 89 -4.89 -11.90 13.49
N ALA A 90 -6.14 -11.80 13.08
CA ALA A 90 -6.59 -10.70 12.24
C ALA A 90 -6.32 -9.32 12.88
N ASN A 91 -6.33 -9.22 14.21
CA ASN A 91 -6.00 -8.01 14.94
C ASN A 91 -4.53 -7.59 14.77
N ASP A 92 -3.64 -8.54 14.50
CA ASP A 92 -2.22 -8.27 14.26
C ASP A 92 -1.98 -7.61 12.90
N LEU A 93 -2.98 -7.55 12.03
CA LEU A 93 -2.88 -7.00 10.69
C LEU A 93 -3.18 -5.50 10.62
N SER A 94 -3.91 -4.97 11.59
CA SER A 94 -4.27 -3.56 11.68
C SER A 94 -3.26 -2.78 12.50
N GLY A 95 -2.71 -1.70 11.92
CA GLY A 95 -1.87 -0.76 12.65
C GLY A 95 -2.65 0.25 13.46
N ARG A 96 -1.96 0.93 14.35
CA ARG A 96 -2.46 2.15 14.97
C ARG A 96 -2.49 3.28 13.93
N TYR A 97 -3.58 4.01 13.86
CA TYR A 97 -3.70 5.20 13.01
C TYR A 97 -4.81 6.12 13.50
N TRP A 98 -4.76 7.39 13.11
CA TRP A 98 -5.81 8.35 13.34
C TRP A 98 -6.59 8.57 12.05
N LEU A 99 -7.89 8.31 12.09
CA LEU A 99 -8.79 8.65 11.01
C LEU A 99 -9.13 10.13 11.06
N ARG A 100 -9.28 10.72 9.90
CA ARG A 100 -9.85 12.05 9.75
C ARG A 100 -11.31 11.90 9.32
N PRO A 101 -12.28 12.22 10.16
CA PRO A 101 -13.69 12.20 9.80
C PRO A 101 -13.97 13.25 8.71
N ASP A 102 -14.79 12.89 7.74
CA ASP A 102 -15.09 13.78 6.61
C ASP A 102 -15.93 15.00 7.02
N ASN A 103 -16.65 14.92 8.16
CA ASN A 103 -17.66 15.89 8.53
C ASN A 103 -17.16 17.05 9.37
N ASP A 104 -16.17 16.86 10.22
CA ASP A 104 -15.74 17.87 11.20
C ASP A 104 -14.23 18.14 11.21
N LEU A 105 -13.49 17.47 10.35
CA LEU A 105 -12.03 17.59 10.24
C LEU A 105 -11.27 17.20 11.53
N GLN A 106 -11.93 16.55 12.48
CA GLN A 106 -11.27 16.06 13.68
C GLN A 106 -10.61 14.71 13.41
N GLU A 107 -9.39 14.53 13.92
CA GLU A 107 -8.72 13.24 13.92
C GLU A 107 -9.26 12.40 15.07
N VAL A 108 -9.69 11.18 14.76
CA VAL A 108 -10.14 10.20 15.75
C VAL A 108 -9.11 9.10 15.85
N ALA A 109 -8.60 8.86 17.06
CA ALA A 109 -7.70 7.74 17.30
C ALA A 109 -8.48 6.41 17.16
N ARG A 110 -7.87 5.43 16.52
CA ARG A 110 -8.43 4.09 16.49
C ARG A 110 -8.41 3.49 17.89
N GLU A 111 -9.52 2.87 18.32
CA GLU A 111 -9.65 2.27 19.65
C GLU A 111 -8.74 1.05 19.83
N ASP A 112 -8.60 0.23 18.78
CA ASP A 112 -7.74 -0.95 18.81
C ASP A 112 -6.28 -0.57 18.64
N PHE A 113 -5.54 -0.63 19.72
CA PHE A 113 -4.11 -0.34 19.72
C PHE A 113 -3.29 -1.62 19.57
N VAL A 114 -2.40 -1.60 18.59
CA VAL A 114 -1.38 -2.63 18.41
C VAL A 114 -0.01 -1.98 18.57
N ASP A 115 0.81 -2.50 19.48
CA ASP A 115 2.20 -2.07 19.62
C ASP A 115 3.04 -2.65 18.47
N GLU A 116 3.28 -1.85 17.46
CA GLU A 116 4.03 -2.25 16.27
C GLU A 116 5.48 -2.62 16.58
N ALA A 117 6.08 -2.00 17.61
CA ALA A 117 7.45 -2.28 18.00
C ALA A 117 7.64 -3.66 18.67
N ALA A 118 6.54 -4.25 19.16
CA ALA A 118 6.58 -5.57 19.79
C ALA A 118 6.76 -6.75 18.82
N PHE A 119 6.58 -6.52 17.51
CA PHE A 119 6.68 -7.56 16.48
C PHE A 119 8.14 -7.76 16.03
N THR A 120 8.95 -8.39 16.85
CA THR A 120 10.39 -8.48 16.65
C THR A 120 10.88 -9.81 16.06
N GLU A 121 10.02 -10.83 16.02
CA GLU A 121 10.39 -12.13 15.46
C GLU A 121 9.85 -12.33 14.05
N LEU A 122 10.71 -12.83 13.16
CA LEU A 122 10.28 -13.27 11.84
C LEU A 122 9.42 -14.54 11.98
N VAL A 123 8.30 -14.61 11.25
CA VAL A 123 7.48 -15.83 11.24
C VAL A 123 8.26 -17.00 10.64
N PRO A 124 8.02 -18.26 11.10
CA PRO A 124 8.81 -19.40 10.65
C PRO A 124 8.79 -19.62 9.13
N GLU A 125 7.68 -19.32 8.47
CA GLU A 125 7.46 -19.48 7.05
C GLU A 125 8.33 -18.55 6.19
N CYS A 126 8.85 -17.48 6.79
CA CYS A 126 9.74 -16.53 6.12
C CYS A 126 11.22 -16.87 6.31
N LYS A 127 11.56 -17.88 7.12
CA LYS A 127 12.93 -18.33 7.30
C LYS A 127 13.47 -18.96 6.03
N ASP A 128 14.73 -18.73 5.74
CA ASP A 128 15.42 -19.20 4.54
C ASP A 128 14.82 -18.70 3.21
N THR A 129 13.98 -17.66 3.28
CA THR A 129 13.41 -16.98 2.12
C THR A 129 14.09 -15.63 1.86
N TYR A 130 13.79 -15.01 0.73
CA TYR A 130 14.29 -13.66 0.43
C TYR A 130 13.71 -12.61 1.39
N PHE A 131 12.53 -12.83 2.00
CA PHE A 131 11.98 -11.96 3.04
C PHE A 131 12.82 -11.94 4.30
N GLU A 132 13.48 -13.04 4.65
CA GLU A 132 14.45 -13.03 5.77
C GLU A 132 15.66 -12.15 5.47
N LEU A 133 16.17 -12.18 4.23
CA LEU A 133 17.27 -11.31 3.80
C LEU A 133 16.83 -9.84 3.87
N VAL A 134 15.64 -9.52 3.37
CA VAL A 134 15.05 -8.18 3.46
C VAL A 134 14.93 -7.73 4.92
N HIS A 135 14.36 -8.56 5.77
CA HIS A 135 14.22 -8.26 7.20
C HIS A 135 15.58 -7.99 7.85
N LYS A 136 16.57 -8.86 7.63
CA LYS A 136 17.96 -8.66 8.15
C LYS A 136 18.58 -7.35 7.67
N ALA A 137 18.40 -7.00 6.42
CA ALA A 137 18.93 -5.76 5.85
C ALA A 137 18.25 -4.51 6.45
N LEU A 138 16.95 -4.59 6.75
CA LEU A 138 16.20 -3.50 7.34
C LEU A 138 16.53 -3.32 8.83
N ILE A 139 16.53 -4.38 9.63
CA ILE A 139 16.84 -4.28 11.07
C ILE A 139 18.30 -3.86 11.35
N ALA A 140 19.19 -4.08 10.40
CA ALA A 140 20.58 -3.59 10.50
C ALA A 140 20.68 -2.05 10.39
N ARG A 141 19.62 -1.37 9.92
CA ARG A 141 19.60 0.07 9.65
C ARG A 141 18.55 0.82 10.45
N PHE A 142 17.42 0.17 10.76
CA PHE A 142 16.25 0.80 11.36
C PHE A 142 15.70 -0.07 12.50
N PRO A 143 15.06 0.54 13.50
CA PRO A 143 14.25 -0.19 14.48
C PRO A 143 12.97 -0.68 13.79
N ILE A 144 13.02 -1.86 13.18
CA ILE A 144 11.88 -2.47 12.51
C ILE A 144 11.03 -3.21 13.54
N GLY A 145 9.75 -2.91 13.55
CA GLY A 145 8.72 -3.66 14.25
C GLY A 145 7.94 -4.54 13.27
N ARG A 146 6.64 -4.31 13.21
CA ARG A 146 5.74 -5.13 12.39
C ARG A 146 6.00 -4.99 10.90
N MET A 147 6.22 -6.14 10.25
CA MET A 147 6.43 -6.28 8.82
C MET A 147 5.32 -7.15 8.21
N ARG A 148 4.76 -6.74 7.08
CA ARG A 148 3.62 -7.39 6.42
C ARG A 148 3.73 -7.29 4.92
N ILE A 149 3.21 -8.29 4.21
CA ILE A 149 2.82 -8.14 2.81
C ILE A 149 1.39 -7.62 2.81
N LEU A 150 1.13 -6.54 2.08
CA LEU A 150 -0.20 -5.97 1.94
C LEU A 150 -0.66 -6.13 0.49
N SER A 151 -1.87 -6.63 0.30
CA SER A 151 -2.55 -6.68 -0.99
C SER A 151 -3.64 -5.62 -1.04
N LYS A 152 -3.69 -4.91 -2.16
CA LYS A 152 -4.74 -3.93 -2.48
C LYS A 152 -5.41 -4.33 -3.77
N GLY A 153 -6.74 -4.46 -3.73
CA GLY A 153 -7.55 -4.70 -4.91
C GLY A 153 -7.75 -3.45 -5.76
N ILE A 154 -8.31 -3.64 -6.93
CA ILE A 154 -8.76 -2.54 -7.80
C ILE A 154 -9.90 -1.76 -7.11
N TYR A 155 -9.98 -0.47 -7.39
CA TYR A 155 -10.97 0.45 -6.77
C TYR A 155 -10.93 0.54 -5.25
N ASN A 156 -9.85 0.07 -4.63
CA ASN A 156 -9.66 0.18 -3.20
C ASN A 156 -8.84 1.44 -2.85
N CYS A 157 -9.38 2.25 -1.98
CA CYS A 157 -8.72 3.45 -1.45
C CYS A 157 -8.80 3.43 0.08
N ASN A 158 -7.68 3.67 0.74
CA ASN A 158 -7.70 3.90 2.17
C ASN A 158 -8.40 5.23 2.49
N SER A 159 -9.08 5.28 3.62
CA SER A 159 -9.54 6.54 4.20
C SER A 159 -8.35 7.45 4.49
N TRP A 160 -8.58 8.76 4.49
CA TRP A 160 -7.58 9.71 4.97
C TRP A 160 -7.24 9.41 6.43
N HIS A 161 -5.98 9.17 6.70
CA HIS A 161 -5.50 8.82 8.04
C HIS A 161 -4.06 9.27 8.22
N ARG A 162 -3.60 9.22 9.45
CA ARG A 162 -2.20 9.42 9.84
C ARG A 162 -1.72 8.21 10.61
N ASP A 163 -0.60 7.67 10.20
CA ASP A 163 0.14 6.68 10.97
C ASP A 163 1.05 7.38 11.99
N PRO A 164 1.19 6.87 13.22
CA PRO A 164 2.08 7.45 14.20
C PRO A 164 3.56 7.16 13.93
N GLU A 165 3.85 6.02 13.31
CA GLU A 165 5.20 5.58 12.98
C GLU A 165 5.51 5.80 11.50
N PRO A 166 6.78 6.11 11.15
CA PRO A 166 7.22 6.04 9.76
C PRO A 166 6.97 4.66 9.14
N ARG A 167 6.63 4.63 7.86
CA ARG A 167 6.40 3.40 7.10
C ARG A 167 7.48 3.23 6.04
N LEU A 168 8.02 2.01 5.92
CA LEU A 168 8.84 1.60 4.78
C LEU A 168 7.97 0.82 3.81
N HIS A 169 8.05 1.16 2.55
CA HIS A 169 7.31 0.50 1.48
C HIS A 169 8.27 -0.10 0.46
N ILE A 170 8.06 -1.37 0.14
CA ILE A 170 8.80 -2.11 -0.88
C ILE A 170 7.75 -2.69 -1.82
N PRO A 171 7.35 -1.99 -2.87
CA PRO A 171 6.37 -2.52 -3.81
C PRO A 171 6.92 -3.74 -4.55
N ILE A 172 6.19 -4.87 -4.52
CA ILE A 172 6.53 -6.09 -5.22
C ILE A 172 5.82 -6.14 -6.57
N THR A 173 4.54 -5.78 -6.57
CA THR A 173 3.75 -5.58 -7.79
C THR A 173 2.99 -4.28 -7.69
N THR A 174 2.82 -3.59 -8.80
CA THR A 174 2.11 -2.32 -8.86
C THR A 174 1.58 -2.06 -10.27
N ASN A 175 0.84 -0.98 -10.44
CA ASN A 175 0.37 -0.49 -11.73
C ASN A 175 0.34 1.05 -11.71
N PRO A 176 0.26 1.73 -12.87
CA PRO A 176 0.30 3.19 -12.93
C PRO A 176 -0.80 3.92 -12.17
N GLY A 177 -1.92 3.25 -11.88
CA GLY A 177 -3.03 3.80 -11.09
C GLY A 177 -2.88 3.62 -9.58
N SER A 178 -1.83 2.92 -9.11
CA SER A 178 -1.55 2.71 -7.70
C SER A 178 -0.80 3.92 -7.13
N LEU A 179 -1.52 4.81 -6.47
CA LEU A 179 -1.01 6.11 -6.05
C LEU A 179 -1.03 6.27 -4.54
N PHE A 180 0.00 6.92 -4.02
CA PHE A 180 0.05 7.46 -2.66
C PHE A 180 -0.22 8.96 -2.70
N VAL A 181 -1.04 9.42 -1.77
CA VAL A 181 -1.26 10.85 -1.57
C VAL A 181 -0.79 11.19 -0.15
N VAL A 182 0.32 11.91 -0.04
CA VAL A 182 0.91 12.29 1.25
C VAL A 182 1.17 13.78 1.23
N ASN A 183 0.70 14.51 2.23
CA ASN A 183 0.87 15.96 2.34
C ASN A 183 0.51 16.72 1.06
N HIS A 184 -0.62 16.38 0.43
CA HIS A 184 -1.11 16.94 -0.84
C HIS A 184 -0.23 16.63 -2.08
N HIS A 185 0.75 15.74 -1.96
CA HIS A 185 1.54 15.26 -3.09
C HIS A 185 1.09 13.87 -3.51
N VAL A 186 0.86 13.71 -4.79
CA VAL A 186 0.55 12.43 -5.41
C VAL A 186 1.84 11.77 -5.87
N THR A 187 2.04 10.53 -5.49
CA THR A 187 3.27 9.78 -5.79
C THR A 187 2.92 8.35 -6.17
N HIS A 188 3.64 7.81 -7.12
CA HIS A 188 3.65 6.37 -7.41
C HIS A 188 4.93 5.75 -6.89
N LEU A 189 4.81 4.60 -6.23
CA LEU A 189 5.95 3.81 -5.77
C LEU A 189 6.18 2.67 -6.76
N PRO A 190 7.31 2.65 -7.51
CA PRO A 190 7.56 1.63 -8.51
C PRO A 190 7.91 0.28 -7.89
N ALA A 191 7.54 -0.82 -8.55
CA ALA A 191 7.97 -2.17 -8.17
C ALA A 191 9.33 -2.48 -8.82
N ASP A 192 10.37 -1.82 -8.34
CA ASP A 192 11.75 -1.92 -8.84
C ASP A 192 12.75 -2.37 -7.76
N GLY A 193 12.25 -2.75 -6.58
CA GLY A 193 13.05 -3.14 -5.44
C GLY A 193 13.55 -1.98 -4.58
N SER A 194 13.20 -0.74 -4.90
CA SER A 194 13.51 0.42 -4.06
C SER A 194 12.66 0.47 -2.80
N VAL A 195 13.14 1.19 -1.81
CA VAL A 195 12.51 1.37 -0.49
C VAL A 195 12.22 2.84 -0.25
#